data_8d806b225edb8e4faa3e4d0b887ae938
#
_entry.id   8d806b225edb8e4faa3e4d0b887ae938
#
_cell.length_a   1.000
_cell.length_b   1.000
_cell.length_c   1.000
_cell.angle_alpha   90.00
_cell.angle_beta   90.00
_cell.angle_gamma   90.00
#
_symmetry.space_group_name_H-M   'P 1'
#
loop_
_entity.id
_entity.type
_entity.pdbx_description
1 polymer ?
#
loop_
_entity_poly.entity_id
_entity_poly.type
_entity_poly.pdbx_seq_one_letter_code
_entity_poly.pdbx_strand_id
1 'polypeptide(L)'
;MRSIAAKLGIEVVPRIHIVADSPRDLPKARGTGLVVVEPTSLEAARKAAVMKSIRVIRVSPGMQRIVDRSTARLLRSKGGGAIELSLRPLIRGGLGSWRWFAVSLRRAVAYGIDVVLVSDAETGWDVWHPRHVEGLAHLAGVPQALGLTWISNIPRSLLAEVGNNG
;
A
#
# COMPACT_ATOMS: atom_id res chain seq x y z
N MET A 1 22.36 -1.71 -7.02
CA MET A 1 21.44 -1.17 -5.99
C MET A 1 21.65 -1.79 -4.61
N ARG A 2 21.65 -3.14 -4.44
CA ARG A 2 21.89 -3.81 -3.14
C ARG A 2 23.18 -3.39 -2.43
N SER A 3 24.27 -3.15 -3.19
CA SER A 3 25.59 -2.76 -2.63
C SER A 3 25.58 -1.38 -1.95
N ILE A 4 24.86 -0.39 -2.50
CA ILE A 4 24.76 0.96 -1.91
C ILE A 4 23.85 0.92 -0.69
N ALA A 5 22.72 0.22 -0.78
CA ALA A 5 21.77 0.08 0.33
C ALA A 5 22.45 -0.57 1.55
N ALA A 6 23.25 -1.63 1.34
CA ALA A 6 24.02 -2.29 2.41
C ALA A 6 25.00 -1.33 3.10
N LYS A 7 25.69 -0.47 2.34
CA LYS A 7 26.61 0.55 2.89
C LYS A 7 25.88 1.61 3.73
N LEU A 8 24.61 1.85 3.44
CA LEU A 8 23.76 2.81 4.16
C LEU A 8 22.93 2.16 5.27
N GLY A 9 23.11 0.85 5.53
CA GLY A 9 22.31 0.12 6.52
C GLY A 9 20.83 -0.01 6.12
N ILE A 10 20.53 0.09 4.82
CA ILE A 10 19.15 0.00 4.30
C ILE A 10 18.87 -1.43 3.88
N GLU A 11 17.81 -2.02 4.46
CA GLU A 11 17.31 -3.32 4.04
C GLU A 11 16.54 -3.19 2.73
N VAL A 12 16.87 -4.02 1.73
CA VAL A 12 16.21 -4.08 0.43
C VAL A 12 15.49 -5.41 0.30
N VAL A 13 14.17 -5.36 0.28
CA VAL A 13 13.32 -6.53 0.10
C VAL A 13 12.75 -6.56 -1.32
N PRO A 14 12.80 -7.71 -2.02
CA PRO A 14 12.18 -7.87 -3.33
C PRO A 14 10.68 -7.62 -3.24
N ARG A 15 10.15 -6.84 -4.16
CA ARG A 15 8.73 -6.57 -4.31
C ARG A 15 8.25 -7.07 -5.67
N ILE A 16 7.20 -7.87 -5.69
CA ILE A 16 6.51 -8.31 -6.89
C ILE A 16 5.24 -7.47 -7.03
N HIS A 17 5.13 -6.69 -8.09
CA HIS A 17 3.96 -5.88 -8.38
C HIS A 17 3.20 -6.51 -9.56
N ILE A 18 1.89 -6.74 -9.36
CA ILE A 18 1.01 -7.40 -10.31
C ILE A 18 -0.21 -6.52 -10.53
N VAL A 19 -0.48 -6.14 -11.78
CA VAL A 19 -1.74 -5.52 -12.18
C VAL A 19 -2.73 -6.63 -12.51
N ALA A 20 -3.93 -6.60 -11.93
CA ALA A 20 -4.93 -7.64 -12.09
C ALA A 20 -6.28 -7.07 -12.48
N ASP A 21 -6.75 -7.39 -13.69
CA ASP A 21 -8.07 -7.01 -14.19
C ASP A 21 -9.15 -7.98 -13.71
N SER A 22 -8.76 -9.24 -13.53
CA SER A 22 -9.63 -10.32 -13.10
C SER A 22 -9.01 -11.17 -11.99
N PRO A 23 -9.79 -12.00 -11.29
CA PRO A 23 -9.26 -12.97 -10.34
C PRO A 23 -8.29 -13.99 -10.93
N ARG A 24 -8.31 -14.20 -12.25
CA ARG A 24 -7.42 -15.14 -12.96
C ARG A 24 -6.00 -14.63 -13.09
N ASP A 25 -5.80 -13.32 -13.04
CA ASP A 25 -4.50 -12.66 -13.15
C ASP A 25 -3.71 -12.69 -11.83
N LEU A 26 -4.36 -13.11 -10.75
CA LEU A 26 -3.74 -13.18 -9.43
C LEU A 26 -2.75 -14.35 -9.32
N PRO A 27 -1.62 -14.18 -8.62
CA PRO A 27 -0.59 -15.20 -8.52
C PRO A 27 -1.11 -16.43 -7.79
N LYS A 28 -0.91 -17.61 -8.39
CA LYS A 28 -1.37 -18.91 -7.83
C LYS A 28 -0.43 -19.46 -6.76
N ALA A 29 0.83 -19.07 -6.75
CA ALA A 29 1.85 -19.57 -5.83
C ALA A 29 2.43 -18.46 -4.94
N ARG A 30 2.97 -18.88 -3.77
CA ARG A 30 3.76 -17.99 -2.92
C ARG A 30 5.14 -17.80 -3.57
N GLY A 31 5.46 -16.59 -3.96
CA GLY A 31 6.82 -16.21 -4.32
C GLY A 31 7.61 -15.79 -3.07
N THR A 32 8.94 -15.81 -3.16
CA THR A 32 9.81 -15.19 -2.16
C THR A 32 9.76 -13.67 -2.36
N GLY A 33 9.15 -12.94 -1.43
CA GLY A 33 9.06 -11.49 -1.45
C GLY A 33 7.68 -10.94 -1.17
N LEU A 34 7.59 -9.63 -1.07
CA LEU A 34 6.34 -8.92 -0.83
C LEU A 34 5.52 -8.83 -2.13
N VAL A 35 4.39 -9.53 -2.18
CA VAL A 35 3.46 -9.46 -3.31
C VAL A 35 2.48 -8.30 -3.11
N VAL A 36 2.50 -7.37 -4.04
CA VAL A 36 1.59 -6.23 -4.14
C VAL A 36 0.72 -6.40 -5.37
N VAL A 37 -0.60 -6.37 -5.19
CA VAL A 37 -1.55 -6.45 -6.29
C VAL A 37 -2.23 -5.10 -6.48
N GLU A 38 -2.25 -4.62 -7.71
CA GLU A 38 -2.99 -3.46 -8.17
C GLU A 38 -4.21 -3.92 -8.96
N PRO A 39 -5.39 -4.05 -8.33
CA PRO A 39 -6.59 -4.48 -9.01
C PRO A 39 -7.20 -3.32 -9.80
N THR A 40 -7.66 -3.59 -11.01
CA THR A 40 -8.43 -2.66 -11.83
C THR A 40 -9.94 -2.94 -11.78
N SER A 41 -10.33 -4.06 -11.15
CA SER A 41 -11.71 -4.43 -10.90
C SER A 41 -12.00 -4.70 -9.42
N LEU A 42 -13.28 -4.54 -9.03
CA LEU A 42 -13.71 -4.85 -7.66
C LEU A 42 -13.60 -6.35 -7.36
N GLU A 43 -13.82 -7.20 -8.35
CA GLU A 43 -13.76 -8.65 -8.22
C GLU A 43 -12.31 -9.11 -7.95
N ALA A 44 -11.34 -8.61 -8.72
CA ALA A 44 -9.93 -8.86 -8.49
C ALA A 44 -9.49 -8.39 -7.10
N ALA A 45 -9.93 -7.19 -6.67
CA ALA A 45 -9.64 -6.66 -5.34
C ALA A 45 -10.18 -7.56 -4.21
N ARG A 46 -11.42 -8.04 -4.34
CA ARG A 46 -12.03 -8.95 -3.35
C ARG A 46 -11.30 -10.28 -3.27
N LYS A 47 -10.94 -10.84 -4.41
CA LYS A 47 -10.17 -12.07 -4.47
C LYS A 47 -8.77 -11.90 -3.86
N ALA A 48 -8.07 -10.82 -4.19
CA ALA A 48 -6.77 -10.48 -3.59
C ALA A 48 -6.88 -10.34 -2.06
N ALA A 49 -7.97 -9.73 -1.57
CA ALA A 49 -8.18 -9.50 -0.14
C ALA A 49 -8.31 -10.79 0.69
N VAL A 50 -8.70 -11.93 0.10
CA VAL A 50 -8.79 -13.23 0.81
C VAL A 50 -7.55 -14.10 0.63
N MET A 51 -6.68 -13.82 -0.34
CA MET A 51 -5.50 -14.64 -0.60
C MET A 51 -4.38 -14.34 0.40
N LYS A 52 -3.95 -15.37 1.15
CA LYS A 52 -2.87 -15.23 2.15
C LYS A 52 -1.52 -14.85 1.55
N SER A 53 -1.28 -15.19 0.29
CA SER A 53 -0.05 -14.83 -0.43
C SER A 53 0.05 -13.35 -0.80
N ILE A 54 -1.08 -12.62 -0.82
CA ILE A 54 -1.13 -11.20 -1.17
C ILE A 54 -1.28 -10.40 0.12
N ARG A 55 -0.25 -9.69 0.51
CA ARG A 55 -0.25 -8.88 1.74
C ARG A 55 -0.66 -7.44 1.52
N VAL A 56 -0.47 -6.94 0.31
CA VAL A 56 -0.71 -5.53 -0.01
C VAL A 56 -1.57 -5.40 -1.26
N ILE A 57 -2.60 -4.57 -1.16
CA ILE A 57 -3.48 -4.22 -2.28
C ILE A 57 -3.26 -2.75 -2.61
N ARG A 58 -2.70 -2.46 -3.78
CA ARG A 58 -2.51 -1.10 -4.26
C ARG A 58 -3.83 -0.51 -4.73
N VAL A 59 -4.11 0.70 -4.27
CA VAL A 59 -5.32 1.44 -4.64
C VAL A 59 -4.94 2.56 -5.59
N SER A 60 -5.25 2.39 -6.87
CA SER A 60 -4.99 3.41 -7.90
C SER A 60 -6.06 4.51 -7.92
N PRO A 61 -5.75 5.69 -8.49
CA PRO A 61 -6.77 6.71 -8.76
C PRO A 61 -7.97 6.11 -9.49
N GLY A 62 -9.19 6.43 -9.02
CA GLY A 62 -10.42 5.83 -9.53
C GLY A 62 -10.89 4.57 -8.79
N MET A 63 -9.99 3.86 -8.09
CA MET A 63 -10.30 2.60 -7.38
C MET A 63 -10.56 2.76 -5.88
N GLN A 64 -10.72 3.99 -5.36
CA GLN A 64 -10.97 4.24 -3.92
C GLN A 64 -12.20 3.53 -3.34
N ARG A 65 -13.10 3.05 -4.19
CA ARG A 65 -14.28 2.26 -3.77
C ARG A 65 -13.93 0.89 -3.19
N ILE A 66 -12.74 0.36 -3.48
CA ILE A 66 -12.28 -0.90 -2.88
C ILE A 66 -11.89 -0.74 -1.41
N VAL A 67 -11.65 0.49 -0.95
CA VAL A 67 -11.37 0.78 0.46
C VAL A 67 -12.72 0.90 1.19
N ASP A 68 -13.23 -0.23 1.63
CA ASP A 68 -14.54 -0.32 2.27
C ASP A 68 -14.58 -1.39 3.38
N ARG A 69 -15.72 -1.46 4.07
CA ARG A 69 -15.94 -2.41 5.17
C ARG A 69 -15.77 -3.88 4.76
N SER A 70 -16.14 -4.23 3.52
CA SER A 70 -15.98 -5.60 3.02
C SER A 70 -14.52 -5.96 2.86
N THR A 71 -13.70 -5.09 2.23
CA THR A 71 -12.26 -5.30 2.10
C THR A 71 -11.59 -5.39 3.47
N ALA A 72 -11.96 -4.51 4.40
CA ALA A 72 -11.45 -4.57 5.77
C ALA A 72 -11.75 -5.93 6.44
N ARG A 73 -12.96 -6.44 6.28
CA ARG A 73 -13.36 -7.75 6.81
C ARG A 73 -12.55 -8.89 6.18
N LEU A 74 -12.39 -8.87 4.86
CA LEU A 74 -11.65 -9.88 4.13
C LEU A 74 -10.16 -9.90 4.51
N LEU A 75 -9.52 -8.71 4.62
CA LEU A 75 -8.13 -8.60 5.07
C LEU A 75 -7.97 -9.17 6.48
N ARG A 76 -8.86 -8.82 7.43
CA ARG A 76 -8.82 -9.37 8.78
C ARG A 76 -9.04 -10.87 8.83
N SER A 77 -9.96 -11.41 8.03
CA SER A 77 -10.25 -12.85 8.03
C SER A 77 -9.09 -13.72 7.56
N LYS A 78 -8.18 -13.19 6.75
CA LYS A 78 -6.98 -13.90 6.31
C LYS A 78 -5.76 -13.74 7.23
N GLY A 79 -5.88 -12.98 8.30
CA GLY A 79 -4.80 -12.69 9.25
C GLY A 79 -4.04 -11.38 8.97
N GLY A 80 -4.69 -10.41 8.32
CA GLY A 80 -4.13 -9.08 8.10
C GLY A 80 -3.73 -8.79 6.66
N GLY A 81 -3.18 -7.61 6.48
CA GLY A 81 -2.75 -7.04 5.20
C GLY A 81 -3.08 -5.56 5.12
N ALA A 82 -2.48 -4.86 4.19
CA ALA A 82 -2.60 -3.42 4.04
C ALA A 82 -3.09 -3.02 2.65
N ILE A 83 -3.59 -1.79 2.56
CA ILE A 83 -3.68 -1.09 1.27
C ILE A 83 -2.43 -0.25 1.06
N GLU A 84 -2.04 -0.10 -0.20
CA GLU A 84 -0.95 0.78 -0.60
C GLU A 84 -1.49 1.97 -1.39
N LEU A 85 -1.01 3.16 -1.05
CA LEU A 85 -1.26 4.39 -1.80
C LEU A 85 0.07 4.98 -2.25
N SER A 86 0.18 5.27 -3.55
CA SER A 86 1.32 5.99 -4.11
C SER A 86 1.16 7.50 -3.88
N LEU A 87 2.24 8.17 -3.50
CA LEU A 87 2.29 9.62 -3.38
C LEU A 87 2.57 10.30 -4.73
N ARG A 88 3.06 9.56 -5.71
CA ARG A 88 3.40 10.10 -7.02
C ARG A 88 2.25 10.80 -7.75
N PRO A 89 1.00 10.29 -7.77
CA PRO A 89 -0.12 10.97 -8.39
C PRO A 89 -0.39 12.36 -7.81
N LEU A 90 0.01 12.63 -6.55
CA LEU A 90 -0.19 13.94 -5.91
C LEU A 90 0.72 15.01 -6.52
N ILE A 91 1.87 14.64 -7.07
CA ILE A 91 2.82 15.57 -7.68
C ILE A 91 2.27 16.15 -8.98
N ARG A 92 1.52 15.37 -9.76
CA ARG A 92 1.11 15.71 -11.12
C ARG A 92 -0.40 15.72 -11.36
N GLY A 93 -1.18 15.14 -10.45
CA GLY A 93 -2.58 14.79 -10.70
C GLY A 93 -3.65 15.78 -10.24
N GLY A 94 -3.27 16.93 -9.70
CA GLY A 94 -4.22 17.98 -9.29
C GLY A 94 -5.28 17.53 -8.27
N LEU A 95 -6.44 18.20 -8.26
CA LEU A 95 -7.52 17.97 -7.29
C LEU A 95 -8.10 16.57 -7.31
N GLY A 96 -8.14 15.91 -8.47
CA GLY A 96 -8.65 14.54 -8.61
C GLY A 96 -7.80 13.54 -7.84
N SER A 97 -6.49 13.64 -7.95
CA SER A 97 -5.54 12.79 -7.21
C SER A 97 -5.58 13.07 -5.71
N TRP A 98 -5.71 14.34 -5.33
CA TRP A 98 -5.90 14.70 -3.93
C TRP A 98 -7.19 14.09 -3.34
N ARG A 99 -8.31 14.21 -4.05
CA ARG A 99 -9.60 13.64 -3.62
C ARG A 99 -9.51 12.13 -3.45
N TRP A 100 -8.93 11.43 -4.43
CA TRP A 100 -8.70 9.98 -4.34
C TRP A 100 -7.90 9.62 -3.09
N PHE A 101 -6.77 10.28 -2.89
CA PHE A 101 -5.86 10.05 -1.77
C PHE A 101 -6.57 10.27 -0.42
N ALA A 102 -7.16 11.45 -0.21
CA ALA A 102 -7.81 11.82 1.04
C ALA A 102 -9.03 10.92 1.35
N VAL A 103 -9.84 10.55 0.34
CA VAL A 103 -10.97 9.64 0.52
C VAL A 103 -10.47 8.23 0.89
N SER A 104 -9.41 7.75 0.24
CA SER A 104 -8.84 6.43 0.54
C SER A 104 -8.28 6.36 1.95
N LEU A 105 -7.54 7.38 2.40
CA LEU A 105 -7.02 7.45 3.76
C LEU A 105 -8.12 7.49 4.82
N ARG A 106 -9.09 8.38 4.67
CA ARG A 106 -10.23 8.49 5.61
C ARG A 106 -11.00 7.18 5.73
N ARG A 107 -11.25 6.50 4.61
CA ARG A 107 -11.91 5.19 4.60
C ARG A 107 -11.06 4.12 5.27
N ALA A 108 -9.75 4.08 4.98
CA ALA A 108 -8.86 3.12 5.62
C ALA A 108 -8.88 3.26 7.14
N VAL A 109 -8.75 4.48 7.65
CA VAL A 109 -8.84 4.77 9.09
C VAL A 109 -10.21 4.39 9.65
N ALA A 110 -11.30 4.80 8.99
CA ALA A 110 -12.65 4.51 9.45
C ALA A 110 -12.97 3.01 9.52
N TYR A 111 -12.38 2.20 8.65
CA TYR A 111 -12.58 0.75 8.61
C TYR A 111 -11.49 -0.06 9.30
N GLY A 112 -10.45 0.59 9.85
CA GLY A 112 -9.31 -0.06 10.50
C GLY A 112 -8.51 -0.92 9.53
N ILE A 113 -8.23 -0.39 8.33
CA ILE A 113 -7.35 -1.02 7.33
C ILE A 113 -5.97 -0.40 7.47
N ASP A 114 -4.94 -1.22 7.58
CA ASP A 114 -3.56 -0.77 7.57
C ASP A 114 -3.20 -0.15 6.22
N VAL A 115 -2.40 0.92 6.26
CA VAL A 115 -1.97 1.67 5.08
C VAL A 115 -0.46 1.63 4.94
N VAL A 116 0.01 1.48 3.72
CA VAL A 116 1.41 1.72 3.31
C VAL A 116 1.41 2.89 2.35
N LEU A 117 2.23 3.90 2.63
CA LEU A 117 2.47 5.00 1.72
C LEU A 117 3.83 4.82 1.05
N VAL A 118 3.85 4.92 -0.28
CA VAL A 118 5.07 4.77 -1.09
C VAL A 118 5.27 5.99 -1.96
N SER A 119 6.51 6.44 -2.09
CA SER A 119 6.83 7.58 -2.97
C SER A 119 6.65 7.23 -4.44
N ASP A 120 6.95 5.99 -4.84
CA ASP A 120 7.13 5.58 -6.24
C ASP A 120 8.05 6.55 -7.00
N ALA A 121 9.10 7.00 -6.32
CA ALA A 121 10.05 7.97 -6.83
C ALA A 121 10.82 7.40 -8.03
N GLU A 122 10.86 8.13 -9.14
CA GLU A 122 11.74 7.85 -10.29
C GLU A 122 13.05 8.61 -10.16
N THR A 123 13.03 9.74 -9.47
CA THR A 123 14.19 10.59 -9.23
C THR A 123 14.32 10.92 -7.74
N GLY A 124 15.47 11.40 -7.32
CA GLY A 124 15.69 11.83 -5.94
C GLY A 124 14.76 12.97 -5.50
N TRP A 125 14.24 13.74 -6.44
CA TRP A 125 13.31 14.85 -6.18
C TRP A 125 11.87 14.38 -5.91
N ASP A 126 11.53 13.14 -6.27
CA ASP A 126 10.21 12.56 -6.07
C ASP A 126 10.09 11.89 -4.68
N VAL A 127 11.17 11.89 -3.88
CA VAL A 127 11.18 11.30 -2.55
C VAL A 127 10.53 12.25 -1.55
N TRP A 128 9.51 11.76 -0.86
CA TRP A 128 8.79 12.52 0.16
C TRP A 128 9.50 12.44 1.51
N HIS A 129 9.76 13.60 2.10
CA HIS A 129 10.27 13.66 3.45
C HIS A 129 9.19 13.21 4.46
N PRO A 130 9.52 12.47 5.53
CA PRO A 130 8.53 11.97 6.51
C PRO A 130 7.58 13.04 7.04
N ARG A 131 8.07 14.25 7.34
CA ARG A 131 7.23 15.38 7.79
C ARG A 131 6.19 15.83 6.76
N HIS A 132 6.50 15.71 5.46
CA HIS A 132 5.51 16.01 4.42
C HIS A 132 4.37 14.99 4.44
N VAL A 133 4.69 13.71 4.71
CA VAL A 133 3.69 12.64 4.83
C VAL A 133 2.77 12.88 6.02
N GLU A 134 3.30 13.33 7.15
CA GLU A 134 2.49 13.75 8.30
C GLU A 134 1.55 14.92 7.95
N GLY A 135 2.07 15.93 7.23
CA GLY A 135 1.28 17.06 6.74
C GLY A 135 0.16 16.61 5.80
N LEU A 136 0.44 15.68 4.88
CA LEU A 136 -0.58 15.09 3.99
C LEU A 136 -1.67 14.35 4.76
N ALA A 137 -1.33 13.59 5.81
CA ALA A 137 -2.29 12.92 6.68
C ALA A 137 -3.22 13.95 7.35
N HIS A 138 -2.65 15.00 7.93
CA HIS A 138 -3.42 16.09 8.55
C HIS A 138 -4.36 16.76 7.55
N LEU A 139 -3.87 17.15 6.38
CA LEU A 139 -4.68 17.76 5.32
C LEU A 139 -5.77 16.83 4.80
N ALA A 140 -5.53 15.51 4.80
CA ALA A 140 -6.55 14.52 4.46
C ALA A 140 -7.63 14.36 5.54
N GLY A 141 -7.50 15.02 6.69
CA GLY A 141 -8.45 14.95 7.80
C GLY A 141 -8.32 13.68 8.63
N VAL A 142 -7.12 13.11 8.73
CA VAL A 142 -6.80 11.96 9.58
C VAL A 142 -5.69 12.32 10.58
N PRO A 143 -5.53 11.58 11.68
CA PRO A 143 -4.52 11.86 12.69
C PRO A 143 -3.11 11.93 12.09
N GLN A 144 -2.39 13.02 12.30
CA GLN A 144 -1.06 13.30 11.75
C GLN A 144 -0.05 12.19 12.06
N ALA A 145 -0.07 11.69 13.30
CA ALA A 145 0.86 10.65 13.76
C ALA A 145 0.79 9.34 12.95
N LEU A 146 -0.35 9.06 12.29
CA LEU A 146 -0.49 7.90 11.42
C LEU A 146 0.42 7.97 10.19
N GLY A 147 0.77 9.18 9.73
CA GLY A 147 1.65 9.37 8.57
C GLY A 147 2.98 8.64 8.73
N LEU A 148 3.64 8.78 9.88
CA LEU A 148 4.89 8.07 10.17
C LEU A 148 4.68 6.55 10.29
N THR A 149 3.60 6.12 10.90
CA THR A 149 3.26 4.69 11.04
C THR A 149 3.13 4.03 9.66
N TRP A 150 2.55 4.72 8.68
CA TRP A 150 2.30 4.21 7.33
C TRP A 150 3.54 4.11 6.45
N ILE A 151 4.62 4.84 6.77
CA ILE A 151 5.89 4.77 6.03
C ILE A 151 6.98 3.99 6.76
N SER A 152 6.74 3.58 8.02
CA SER A 152 7.75 2.88 8.84
C SER A 152 7.22 1.60 9.47
N ASN A 153 6.30 1.72 10.44
CA ASN A 153 5.89 0.58 11.28
C ASN A 153 5.10 -0.48 10.49
N ILE A 154 4.11 -0.05 9.69
CA ILE A 154 3.31 -0.98 8.89
C ILE A 154 4.17 -1.69 7.83
N PRO A 155 4.98 -1.00 7.01
CA PRO A 155 5.90 -1.69 6.10
C PRO A 155 6.81 -2.68 6.80
N ARG A 156 7.40 -2.32 7.96
CA ARG A 156 8.27 -3.21 8.73
C ARG A 156 7.54 -4.47 9.20
N SER A 157 6.32 -4.36 9.74
CA SER A 157 5.54 -5.53 10.16
C SER A 157 5.21 -6.46 9.02
N LEU A 158 4.82 -5.93 7.86
CA LEU A 158 4.54 -6.72 6.65
C LEU A 158 5.78 -7.49 6.15
N LEU A 159 6.97 -6.87 6.22
CA LEU A 159 8.22 -7.51 5.83
C LEU A 159 8.63 -8.62 6.80
N ALA A 160 8.47 -8.40 8.11
CA ALA A 160 8.73 -9.43 9.12
C ALA A 160 7.86 -10.69 8.91
N GLU A 161 6.60 -10.51 8.52
CA GLU A 161 5.70 -11.63 8.20
C GLU A 161 6.10 -12.40 6.93
N VAL A 162 6.70 -11.73 5.96
CA VAL A 162 7.22 -12.38 4.73
C VAL A 162 8.47 -13.21 5.05
N GLY A 163 9.37 -12.69 5.88
CA GLY A 163 10.60 -13.38 6.28
C GLY A 163 10.38 -14.65 7.11
N ASN A 164 9.31 -14.69 7.92
CA ASN A 164 8.98 -15.84 8.79
C ASN A 164 8.23 -16.97 8.06
N ASN A 165 7.79 -16.75 6.82
CA ASN A 165 7.02 -17.74 6.04
C ASN A 165 7.81 -18.35 4.88
N GLY A 166 9.11 -18.11 4.78
CA GLY A 166 10.07 -18.72 3.85
C GLY A 166 10.99 -19.68 4.58
#